data_ff43845bab5e989ed500c1edf596292b
#
_entry.id   ff43845bab5e989ed500c1edf596292b
#
_cell.length_a   1.000
_cell.length_b   1.000
_cell.length_c   1.000
_cell.angle_alpha   90.00
_cell.angle_beta   90.00
_cell.angle_gamma   90.00
#
_symmetry.space_group_name_H-M   'P 1'
#
loop_
_entity.id
_entity.type
_entity.pdbx_description
1 polymer ?
#
loop_
_entity_poly.entity_id
_entity_poly.type
_entity_poly.pdbx_seq_one_letter_code
_entity_poly.pdbx_strand_id
1 'polypeptide(L)'
;GRIGCFSPVTYLSRRDLTLIRPMLLATEQEVISAVNAEGLPIVKSVCPADGVTVREQTKEFVKERCRTDHAFRQKTLHALQESGIDGWRPVHTGRGSFAITNEEE
;
A
#
# COMPACT_ATOMS: atom_id res chain seq x y z
N GLY A 1 -5.73 10.41 -18.28
CA GLY A 1 -5.83 9.67 -17.04
C GLY A 1 -4.89 10.20 -15.97
N ARG A 2 -5.28 10.00 -14.72
CA ARG A 2 -4.43 10.33 -13.57
C ARG A 2 -3.89 9.04 -12.98
N ILE A 3 -2.64 9.05 -12.57
CA ILE A 3 -2.09 8.01 -11.73
C ILE A 3 -2.40 8.41 -10.29
N GLY A 4 -3.12 7.54 -9.57
CA GLY A 4 -3.43 7.72 -8.17
C GLY A 4 -3.09 6.47 -7.40
N CYS A 5 -2.79 6.63 -6.12
CA CYS A 5 -2.56 5.53 -5.21
C CYS A 5 -3.03 5.92 -3.80
N PHE A 6 -3.20 4.92 -2.94
CA PHE A 6 -3.56 5.19 -1.55
C PHE A 6 -2.44 5.99 -0.88
N SER A 7 -2.82 7.07 -0.20
CA SER A 7 -1.87 7.84 0.60
C SER A 7 -1.71 7.24 2.00
N PRO A 8 -0.54 7.42 2.63
CA PRO A 8 -0.32 6.92 3.99
C PRO A 8 -1.28 7.49 5.04
N VAL A 9 -1.64 8.76 4.90
CA VAL A 9 -2.54 9.46 5.82
C VAL A 9 -3.52 10.30 5.01
N THR A 10 -4.81 10.12 5.25
CA THR A 10 -5.88 10.83 4.55
C THR A 10 -6.83 11.45 5.54
N TYR A 11 -7.16 12.74 5.36
CA TYR A 11 -8.18 13.41 6.13
C TYR A 11 -9.51 13.42 5.37
N LEU A 12 -10.55 12.87 5.98
CA LEU A 12 -11.89 12.81 5.43
C LEU A 12 -12.70 13.98 6.00
N SER A 13 -12.78 15.07 5.24
CA SER A 13 -13.33 16.34 5.72
C SER A 13 -14.82 16.26 6.10
N ARG A 14 -15.61 15.48 5.38
CA ARG A 14 -17.04 15.33 5.66
C ARG A 14 -17.34 14.66 6.98
N ARG A 15 -16.44 13.80 7.46
CA ARG A 15 -16.64 13.04 8.69
C ARG A 15 -15.71 13.44 9.81
N ASP A 16 -14.83 14.40 9.55
CA ASP A 16 -13.80 14.85 10.49
C ASP A 16 -13.01 13.66 11.06
N LEU A 17 -12.58 12.78 10.17
CA LEU A 17 -11.81 11.60 10.52
C LEU A 17 -10.47 11.60 9.79
N THR A 18 -9.44 11.15 10.47
CA THR A 18 -8.14 10.90 9.85
C THR A 18 -7.96 9.40 9.65
N LEU A 19 -7.80 9.00 8.39
CA LEU A 19 -7.54 7.61 8.03
C LEU A 19 -6.04 7.39 7.90
N ILE A 20 -5.52 6.41 8.59
CA ILE A 20 -4.11 6.02 8.50
C ILE A 20 -3.99 4.62 7.87
N ARG A 21 -2.91 4.38 7.17
CA ARG A 21 -2.61 3.09 6.55
C ARG A 21 -1.22 2.61 7.02
N PRO A 22 -1.11 2.13 8.28
CA PRO A 22 0.20 1.83 8.87
C PRO A 22 0.92 0.64 8.21
N MET A 23 0.19 -0.24 7.52
CA MET A 23 0.78 -1.40 6.84
C MET A 23 1.05 -1.17 5.36
N LEU A 24 0.99 0.07 4.89
CA LEU A 24 1.13 0.41 3.47
C LEU A 24 2.46 -0.05 2.86
N LEU A 25 3.54 0.00 3.63
CA LEU A 25 4.88 -0.41 3.19
C LEU A 25 5.19 -1.88 3.50
N ALA A 26 4.31 -2.58 4.21
CA ALA A 26 4.48 -4.00 4.49
C ALA A 26 4.12 -4.84 3.27
N THR A 27 4.94 -5.85 2.97
CA THR A 27 4.63 -6.80 1.92
C THR A 27 3.64 -7.85 2.43
N GLU A 28 2.90 -8.47 1.51
CA GLU A 28 1.99 -9.58 1.85
C GLU A 28 2.76 -10.73 2.53
N GLN A 29 3.97 -11.02 2.05
CA GLN A 29 4.80 -12.08 2.64
C GLN A 29 5.19 -11.77 4.09
N GLU A 30 5.51 -10.52 4.40
CA GLU A 30 5.79 -10.09 5.77
C GLU A 30 4.57 -10.27 6.68
N VAL A 31 3.39 -9.94 6.18
CA VAL A 31 2.11 -10.11 6.91
C VAL A 31 1.84 -11.59 7.15
N ILE A 32 2.00 -12.44 6.14
CA ILE A 32 1.82 -13.91 6.27
C ILE A 32 2.79 -14.46 7.32
N SER A 33 4.05 -14.07 7.27
CA SER A 33 5.06 -14.50 8.23
C SER A 33 4.72 -14.10 9.66
N ALA A 34 4.25 -12.87 9.86
CA ALA A 34 3.83 -12.38 11.16
C ALA A 34 2.61 -13.14 11.70
N VAL A 35 1.62 -13.40 10.85
CA VAL A 35 0.42 -14.17 11.22
C VAL A 35 0.79 -15.57 11.67
N ASN A 36 1.68 -16.25 10.94
CA ASN A 36 2.16 -17.59 11.29
C ASN A 36 2.96 -17.59 12.59
N ALA A 37 3.84 -16.60 12.79
CA ALA A 37 4.66 -16.50 14.00
C ALA A 37 3.83 -16.24 15.25
N GLU A 38 2.77 -15.43 15.15
CA GLU A 38 1.89 -15.08 16.27
C GLU A 38 0.71 -16.05 16.44
N GLY A 39 0.53 -17.01 15.53
CA GLY A 39 -0.56 -17.96 15.58
C GLY A 39 -1.95 -17.33 15.46
N LEU A 40 -2.07 -16.24 14.70
CA LEU A 40 -3.33 -15.52 14.55
C LEU A 40 -4.34 -16.31 13.73
N PRO A 41 -5.65 -16.26 14.06
CA PRO A 41 -6.68 -16.91 13.28
C PRO A 41 -6.86 -16.22 11.92
N ILE A 42 -7.07 -17.02 10.87
CA ILE A 42 -7.27 -16.53 9.51
C ILE A 42 -8.69 -16.83 9.08
N VAL A 43 -9.37 -15.81 8.54
CA VAL A 43 -10.69 -15.98 7.92
C VAL A 43 -10.49 -16.15 6.42
N LYS A 44 -11.00 -17.25 5.87
CA LYS A 44 -10.94 -17.48 4.42
C LYS A 44 -11.92 -16.56 3.69
N SER A 45 -11.47 -16.02 2.56
CA SER A 45 -12.34 -15.25 1.68
C SER A 45 -13.46 -16.14 1.11
N VAL A 46 -14.68 -15.60 1.13
CA VAL A 46 -15.84 -16.22 0.49
C VAL A 46 -16.31 -15.42 -0.72
N CYS A 47 -15.50 -14.43 -1.17
CA CYS A 47 -15.82 -13.59 -2.31
C CYS A 47 -15.76 -14.38 -3.61
N PRO A 48 -16.82 -14.40 -4.45
CA PRO A 48 -16.81 -15.12 -5.72
C PRO A 48 -15.77 -14.61 -6.72
N ALA A 49 -15.31 -13.36 -6.57
CA ALA A 49 -14.30 -12.75 -7.42
C ALA A 49 -12.87 -13.01 -6.93
N ASP A 50 -12.68 -13.73 -5.84
CA ASP A 50 -11.35 -14.03 -5.30
C ASP A 50 -10.54 -14.88 -6.30
N GLY A 51 -9.32 -14.43 -6.56
CA GLY A 51 -8.41 -15.10 -7.49
C GLY A 51 -8.57 -14.73 -8.96
N VAL A 52 -9.60 -13.96 -9.35
CA VAL A 52 -9.89 -13.60 -10.74
C VAL A 52 -9.99 -12.09 -10.98
N THR A 53 -9.62 -11.28 -10.00
CA THR A 53 -9.69 -9.82 -10.10
C THR A 53 -8.45 -9.22 -10.78
N VAL A 54 -8.58 -7.97 -11.26
CA VAL A 54 -7.42 -7.19 -11.76
C VAL A 54 -6.34 -7.06 -10.69
N ARG A 55 -6.72 -7.02 -9.42
CA ARG A 55 -5.80 -7.00 -8.29
C ARG A 55 -4.91 -8.25 -8.25
N GLU A 56 -5.47 -9.42 -8.49
CA GLU A 56 -4.71 -10.67 -8.56
C GLU A 56 -3.76 -10.69 -9.75
N GLN A 57 -4.19 -10.19 -10.90
CA GLN A 57 -3.36 -10.06 -12.08
C GLN A 57 -2.18 -9.12 -11.84
N THR A 58 -2.40 -8.00 -11.17
CA THR A 58 -1.35 -7.04 -10.79
C THR A 58 -0.35 -7.68 -9.84
N LYS A 59 -0.84 -8.45 -8.88
CA LYS A 59 -0.02 -9.18 -7.91
C LYS A 59 0.92 -10.18 -8.61
N GLU A 60 0.41 -10.92 -9.58
CA GLU A 60 1.22 -11.84 -10.38
C GLU A 60 2.27 -11.11 -11.23
N PHE A 61 1.90 -9.99 -11.83
CA PHE A 61 2.82 -9.13 -12.56
C PHE A 61 3.98 -8.66 -11.67
N VAL A 62 3.68 -8.18 -10.47
CA VAL A 62 4.70 -7.72 -9.51
C VAL A 62 5.62 -8.87 -9.10
N LYS A 63 5.08 -10.04 -8.82
CA LYS A 63 5.87 -11.24 -8.50
C LYS A 63 6.85 -11.57 -9.61
N GLU A 64 6.38 -11.56 -10.84
CA GLU A 64 7.22 -11.89 -12.01
C GLU A 64 8.36 -10.89 -12.17
N ARG A 65 8.06 -9.60 -12.01
CA ARG A 65 9.09 -8.56 -12.07
C ARG A 65 10.12 -8.69 -10.94
N CYS A 66 9.69 -9.07 -9.76
CA CYS A 66 10.58 -9.26 -8.62
C CYS A 66 11.52 -10.46 -8.78
N ARG A 67 11.19 -11.43 -9.62
CA ARG A 67 12.09 -12.54 -9.95
C ARG A 67 13.31 -12.09 -10.74
N THR A 68 13.11 -11.14 -11.66
CA THR A 68 14.17 -10.63 -12.54
C THR A 68 14.89 -9.44 -11.93
N ASP A 69 14.23 -8.68 -11.08
CA ASP A 69 14.78 -7.51 -10.39
C ASP A 69 14.35 -7.52 -8.94
N HIS A 70 15.21 -7.96 -8.05
CA HIS A 70 14.91 -8.04 -6.61
C HIS A 70 14.65 -6.67 -5.96
N ALA A 71 15.11 -5.60 -6.57
CA ALA A 71 14.90 -4.23 -6.10
C ALA A 71 13.66 -3.57 -6.71
N PHE A 72 12.85 -4.27 -7.50
CA PHE A 72 11.71 -3.71 -8.22
C PHE A 72 10.72 -2.98 -7.30
N ARG A 73 10.37 -3.57 -6.15
CA ARG A 73 9.47 -2.94 -5.19
C ARG A 73 10.05 -1.66 -4.61
N GLN A 74 11.32 -1.68 -4.23
CA GLN A 74 12.00 -0.52 -3.67
C GLN A 74 12.13 0.60 -4.70
N LYS A 75 12.44 0.27 -5.95
CA LYS A 75 12.48 1.23 -7.05
C LYS A 75 11.13 1.87 -7.29
N THR A 76 10.06 1.08 -7.26
CA THR A 76 8.68 1.57 -7.44
C THR A 76 8.28 2.50 -6.30
N LEU A 77 8.56 2.13 -5.05
CA LEU A 77 8.28 2.98 -3.89
C LEU A 77 9.06 4.29 -3.95
N HIS A 78 10.34 4.23 -4.34
CA HIS A 78 11.14 5.42 -4.51
C HIS A 78 10.59 6.33 -5.60
N ALA A 79 10.15 5.75 -6.72
CA ALA A 79 9.51 6.50 -7.80
C ALA A 79 8.22 7.19 -7.34
N LEU A 80 7.41 6.54 -6.50
CA LEU A 80 6.22 7.15 -5.92
C LEU A 80 6.57 8.33 -5.02
N GLN A 81 7.60 8.19 -4.18
CA GLN A 81 8.06 9.25 -3.28
C GLN A 81 8.60 10.46 -4.06
N GLU A 82 9.30 10.22 -5.16
CA GLU A 82 9.88 11.28 -6.00
C GLU A 82 8.89 11.87 -7.00
N SER A 83 7.80 11.19 -7.29
CA SER A 83 6.83 11.58 -8.32
C SER A 83 6.03 12.84 -8.00
N GLY A 84 5.93 13.20 -6.73
CA GLY A 84 5.05 14.29 -6.29
C GLY A 84 3.57 13.91 -6.21
N ILE A 85 3.23 12.62 -6.33
CA ILE A 85 1.87 12.13 -6.10
C ILE A 85 1.48 12.46 -4.66
N ASP A 86 0.28 13.01 -4.48
CA ASP A 86 -0.22 13.48 -3.20
C ASP A 86 -0.11 12.41 -2.10
N GLY A 87 0.42 12.83 -0.96
CA GLY A 87 0.57 12.00 0.22
C GLY A 87 1.80 11.10 0.23
N TRP A 88 2.51 10.96 -0.87
CA TRP A 88 3.69 10.09 -0.96
C TRP A 88 5.02 10.80 -0.79
N ARG A 89 5.02 12.12 -0.84
CA ARG A 89 6.25 12.90 -0.61
C ARG A 89 6.59 12.88 0.87
N PRO A 90 7.79 12.44 1.26
CA PRO A 90 8.19 12.50 2.67
C PRO A 90 8.28 13.94 3.16
N VAL A 91 7.76 14.18 4.35
CA VAL A 91 7.89 15.47 5.02
C VAL A 91 9.15 15.41 5.88
N HIS A 92 10.06 16.36 5.70
CA HIS A 92 11.34 16.41 6.42
C HIS A 92 11.17 16.84 7.90
N THR A 93 10.24 16.23 8.60
CA THR A 93 9.97 16.52 10.01
C THR A 93 10.28 15.36 10.96
N GLY A 94 10.97 14.34 10.46
CA GLY A 94 11.35 13.20 11.28
C GLY A 94 11.24 11.88 10.53
N ARG A 95 11.60 10.79 11.19
CA ARG A 95 11.53 9.45 10.60
C ARG A 95 10.10 9.08 10.25
N GLY A 96 9.86 8.75 8.99
CA GLY A 96 8.60 8.18 8.54
C GLY A 96 7.41 9.11 8.52
N SER A 97 7.64 10.42 8.48
CA SER A 97 6.54 11.39 8.34
C SER A 97 6.10 11.50 6.88
N PHE A 98 4.80 11.43 6.65
CA PHE A 98 4.19 11.63 5.34
C PHE A 98 3.24 12.83 5.37
N ALA A 99 3.10 13.48 4.23
CA ALA A 99 2.12 14.56 4.10
C ALA A 99 0.70 14.02 4.22
N ILE A 100 -0.16 14.77 4.89
CA ILE A 100 -1.59 14.43 4.96
C ILE A 100 -2.25 14.84 3.65
N THR A 101 -2.97 13.93 3.06
CA THR A 101 -3.77 14.17 1.87
C THR A 101 -5.21 14.40 2.30
N ASN A 102 -5.83 15.43 1.77
CA ASN A 102 -7.26 15.68 1.99
C ASN A 102 -8.03 15.01 0.86
N GLU A 103 -8.99 14.16 1.23
CA GLU A 103 -9.95 13.61 0.28
C GLU A 103 -11.32 14.23 0.59
N GLU A 104 -11.96 14.71 -0.46
CA GLU A 104 -13.36 15.12 -0.38
C GLU A 104 -14.22 13.90 -0.77
N GLU A 105 -15.10 13.51 0.11
CA GLU A 105 -16.08 12.45 -0.12
C GLU A 105 -17.18 12.87 -1.08
#